data_a528ddff39a4f737d1836b0774a51876
#
_entry.id   a528ddff39a4f737d1836b0774a51876
#
_cell.length_a   1.000
_cell.length_b   1.000
_cell.length_c   1.000
_cell.angle_alpha   90.00
_cell.angle_beta   90.00
_cell.angle_gamma   90.00
#
_symmetry.space_group_name_H-M   'P 1'
#
loop_
_entity.id
_entity.type
_entity.pdbx_description
1 polymer ?
#
loop_
_entity_poly.entity_id
_entity_poly.type
_entity_poly.pdbx_seq_one_letter_code
_entity_poly.pdbx_strand_id
1 'polypeptide(L)'
;VWYNTLLRFNFTEEEARAFLTGPGHSAWQWMQNIQSYGGPLPKSVIDKHVILGKKILARQLELGMQPIQQGFSGYVPRELQAKYPQAKISMKRKWCGFDGTAQLDPTDPLFHEMGLAFLEEQDKLFGSYGVYAADPFHESAPPIDTPEYLTGVGQTIHKLFQTFDAGALWVMQAWSMREDIVKAVPKESLLILSLIHISEPTRPEPI
;
A
#
# COMPACT_ATOMS: atom_id res chain seq x y z
N VAL A 1 -2.08 -11.36 -1.86
CA VAL A 1 -0.88 -10.66 -2.32
C VAL A 1 0.21 -10.80 -1.26
N TRP A 2 0.15 -10.12 -0.10
CA TRP A 2 1.20 -10.15 0.92
C TRP A 2 1.70 -11.54 1.30
N TYR A 3 0.82 -12.52 1.49
CA TYR A 3 1.20 -13.89 1.78
C TYR A 3 2.21 -14.44 0.75
N ASN A 4 1.90 -14.35 -0.54
CA ASN A 4 2.78 -14.81 -1.61
C ASN A 4 4.05 -13.98 -1.71
N THR A 5 3.95 -12.64 -1.58
CA THR A 5 5.11 -11.76 -1.60
C THR A 5 6.12 -12.14 -0.52
N LEU A 6 5.67 -12.34 0.71
CA LEU A 6 6.54 -12.67 1.83
C LEU A 6 7.27 -14.01 1.65
N LEU A 7 6.62 -15.01 1.06
CA LEU A 7 7.28 -16.28 0.72
C LEU A 7 8.48 -16.09 -0.22
N ARG A 8 8.46 -15.09 -1.10
CA ARG A 8 9.60 -14.75 -1.97
C ARG A 8 10.75 -14.09 -1.21
N PHE A 9 10.50 -13.57 0.00
CA PHE A 9 11.47 -12.87 0.85
C PHE A 9 11.83 -13.67 2.11
N ASN A 10 11.95 -14.99 1.96
CA ASN A 10 12.41 -15.92 2.99
C ASN A 10 11.52 -16.00 4.25
N PHE A 11 10.26 -15.59 4.17
CA PHE A 11 9.29 -15.86 5.23
C PHE A 11 8.71 -17.27 5.07
N THR A 12 8.51 -17.95 6.18
CA THR A 12 7.74 -19.19 6.20
C THR A 12 6.25 -18.90 6.00
N GLU A 13 5.47 -19.92 5.68
CA GLU A 13 4.00 -19.78 5.59
C GLU A 13 3.38 -19.30 6.90
N GLU A 14 3.91 -19.75 8.03
CA GLU A 14 3.44 -19.34 9.35
C GLU A 14 3.73 -17.87 9.62
N GLU A 15 4.95 -17.42 9.37
CA GLU A 15 5.34 -16.01 9.50
C GLU A 15 4.52 -15.10 8.57
N ALA A 16 4.32 -15.50 7.33
CA ALA A 16 3.51 -14.74 6.37
C ALA A 16 2.03 -14.62 6.82
N ARG A 17 1.47 -15.68 7.41
CA ARG A 17 0.12 -15.66 8.00
C ARG A 17 0.06 -14.84 9.29
N ALA A 18 1.12 -14.87 10.09
CA ALA A 18 1.22 -14.10 11.34
C ALA A 18 1.32 -12.60 11.09
N PHE A 19 1.92 -12.17 9.98
CA PHE A 19 1.95 -10.76 9.57
C PHE A 19 0.55 -10.21 9.27
N LEU A 20 -0.33 -11.04 8.70
CA LEU A 20 -1.68 -10.61 8.32
C LEU A 20 -2.57 -10.44 9.55
N THR A 21 -3.38 -9.38 9.54
CA THR A 21 -4.36 -9.14 10.59
C THR A 21 -5.62 -9.99 10.43
N GLY A 22 -6.31 -10.22 11.51
CA GLY A 22 -7.64 -10.84 11.49
C GLY A 22 -8.66 -9.97 10.74
N PRO A 23 -9.79 -10.56 10.29
CA PRO A 23 -10.76 -9.88 9.41
C PRO A 23 -11.31 -8.56 9.98
N GLY A 24 -11.49 -8.47 11.29
CA GLY A 24 -11.96 -7.25 11.96
C GLY A 24 -10.96 -6.10 11.96
N HIS A 25 -9.71 -6.33 11.55
CA HIS A 25 -8.62 -5.36 11.58
C HIS A 25 -7.99 -5.14 10.21
N SER A 26 -8.46 -5.83 9.17
CA SER A 26 -7.84 -5.82 7.84
C SER A 26 -7.84 -4.44 7.18
N ALA A 27 -8.84 -3.61 7.43
CA ALA A 27 -8.89 -2.25 6.91
C ALA A 27 -7.72 -1.39 7.40
N TRP A 28 -7.37 -1.49 8.68
CA TRP A 28 -6.25 -0.75 9.26
C TRP A 28 -4.88 -1.30 8.84
N GLN A 29 -4.77 -2.58 8.54
CA GLN A 29 -3.58 -3.12 7.89
C GLN A 29 -3.48 -2.64 6.45
N TRP A 30 -4.58 -2.58 5.72
CA TRP A 30 -4.61 -2.01 4.38
C TRP A 30 -4.14 -0.55 4.38
N MET A 31 -4.53 0.23 5.40
CA MET A 31 -4.04 1.59 5.65
C MET A 31 -2.61 1.63 6.22
N GLN A 32 -1.97 0.48 6.47
CA GLN A 32 -0.59 0.35 6.96
C GLN A 32 -0.35 0.86 8.39
N ASN A 33 -1.41 0.93 9.20
CA ASN A 33 -1.34 1.43 10.57
C ASN A 33 -1.06 0.34 11.60
N ILE A 34 -1.38 -0.92 11.29
CA ILE A 34 -1.15 -2.07 12.17
C ILE A 34 -0.63 -3.28 11.40
N GLN A 35 -0.07 -4.26 12.12
CA GLN A 35 0.25 -5.60 11.61
C GLN A 35 -0.05 -6.66 12.66
N SER A 36 -0.21 -7.91 12.25
CA SER A 36 -0.22 -9.10 13.14
C SER A 36 -1.33 -9.12 14.20
N TYR A 37 -2.33 -8.25 14.11
CA TYR A 37 -3.37 -8.13 15.12
C TYR A 37 -4.57 -9.02 14.79
N GLY A 38 -5.00 -9.84 15.77
CA GLY A 38 -6.13 -10.77 15.58
C GLY A 38 -5.86 -11.91 14.59
N GLY A 39 -4.59 -12.17 14.28
CA GLY A 39 -4.09 -13.30 13.50
C GLY A 39 -3.52 -14.42 14.37
N PRO A 40 -2.80 -15.40 13.77
CA PRO A 40 -2.52 -15.57 12.34
C PRO A 40 -3.74 -16.02 11.52
N LEU A 41 -3.84 -15.52 10.28
CA LEU A 41 -4.93 -15.93 9.39
C LEU A 41 -4.74 -17.39 8.92
N PRO A 42 -5.78 -18.24 9.02
CA PRO A 42 -5.76 -19.55 8.37
C PRO A 42 -5.62 -19.42 6.85
N LYS A 43 -4.83 -20.31 6.22
CA LYS A 43 -4.65 -20.33 4.75
C LYS A 43 -5.98 -20.39 4.00
N SER A 44 -6.95 -21.15 4.53
CA SER A 44 -8.29 -21.27 3.96
C SER A 44 -9.06 -19.95 3.91
N VAL A 45 -8.80 -19.02 4.85
CA VAL A 45 -9.39 -17.66 4.84
C VAL A 45 -8.74 -16.84 3.74
N ILE A 46 -7.40 -16.90 3.61
CA ILE A 46 -6.66 -16.24 2.54
C ILE A 46 -7.18 -16.67 1.17
N ASP A 47 -7.35 -17.98 0.96
CA ASP A 47 -7.85 -18.54 -0.30
C ASP A 47 -9.27 -18.07 -0.62
N LYS A 48 -10.16 -18.03 0.38
CA LYS A 48 -11.52 -17.49 0.22
C LYS A 48 -11.51 -16.01 -0.14
N HIS A 49 -10.61 -15.22 0.44
CA HIS A 49 -10.45 -13.80 0.10
C HIS A 49 -9.96 -13.62 -1.35
N VAL A 50 -9.08 -14.50 -1.85
CA VAL A 50 -8.67 -14.48 -3.27
C VAL A 50 -9.86 -14.76 -4.19
N ILE A 51 -10.66 -15.79 -3.87
CA ILE A 51 -11.87 -16.13 -4.64
C ILE A 51 -12.87 -14.96 -4.63
N LEU A 52 -13.10 -14.36 -3.47
CA LEU A 52 -13.98 -13.20 -3.33
C LEU A 52 -13.47 -12.00 -4.10
N GLY A 53 -12.16 -11.69 -4.00
CA GLY A 53 -11.53 -10.58 -4.72
C GLY A 53 -11.70 -10.70 -6.24
N LYS A 54 -11.51 -11.91 -6.79
CA LYS A 54 -11.77 -12.18 -8.22
C LYS A 54 -13.22 -11.90 -8.62
N LYS A 55 -14.19 -12.31 -7.79
CA LYS A 55 -15.61 -12.04 -8.05
C LYS A 55 -15.95 -10.55 -7.99
N ILE A 56 -15.36 -9.82 -7.02
CA ILE A 56 -15.53 -8.37 -6.90
C ILE A 56 -15.00 -7.67 -8.13
N LEU A 57 -13.78 -7.99 -8.58
CA LEU A 57 -13.17 -7.39 -9.76
C LEU A 57 -13.98 -7.68 -11.02
N ALA A 58 -14.41 -8.93 -11.22
CA ALA A 58 -15.27 -9.27 -12.36
C ALA A 58 -16.56 -8.43 -12.36
N ARG A 59 -17.20 -8.27 -11.18
CA ARG A 59 -18.42 -7.47 -11.07
C ARG A 59 -18.19 -5.97 -11.29
N GLN A 60 -17.07 -5.44 -10.82
CA GLN A 60 -16.69 -4.04 -11.10
C GLN A 60 -16.56 -3.80 -12.61
N LEU A 61 -15.85 -4.69 -13.33
CA LEU A 61 -15.68 -4.59 -14.78
C LEU A 61 -17.02 -4.70 -15.54
N GLU A 62 -17.90 -5.62 -15.14
CA GLU A 62 -19.26 -5.74 -15.70
C GLU A 62 -20.07 -4.44 -15.56
N LEU A 63 -19.84 -3.70 -14.48
CA LEU A 63 -20.51 -2.42 -14.21
C LEU A 63 -19.81 -1.22 -14.89
N GLY A 64 -18.75 -1.46 -15.67
CA GLY A 64 -17.96 -0.40 -16.29
C GLY A 64 -17.10 0.41 -15.31
N MET A 65 -16.84 -0.11 -14.11
CA MET A 65 -15.98 0.53 -13.12
C MET A 65 -14.50 0.26 -13.42
N GLN A 66 -13.65 1.26 -13.18
CA GLN A 66 -12.21 1.09 -13.21
C GLN A 66 -11.73 0.55 -11.85
N PRO A 67 -11.21 -0.69 -11.76
CA PRO A 67 -10.63 -1.19 -10.51
C PRO A 67 -9.40 -0.39 -10.10
N ILE A 68 -9.33 -0.06 -8.82
CA ILE A 68 -8.13 0.51 -8.17
C ILE A 68 -7.54 -0.58 -7.28
N GLN A 69 -6.32 -0.97 -7.56
CA GLN A 69 -5.62 -2.02 -6.82
C GLN A 69 -4.67 -1.42 -5.78
N GLN A 70 -4.31 -2.19 -4.76
CA GLN A 70 -3.35 -1.73 -3.77
C GLN A 70 -1.95 -1.62 -4.39
N GLY A 71 -1.31 -0.48 -4.19
CA GLY A 71 0.10 -0.26 -4.51
C GLY A 71 1.00 -0.54 -3.30
N PHE A 72 2.31 -0.62 -3.56
CA PHE A 72 3.33 -0.74 -2.52
C PHE A 72 3.90 0.64 -2.17
N SER A 73 3.99 0.95 -0.88
CA SER A 73 4.46 2.25 -0.38
C SER A 73 5.57 2.14 0.66
N GLY A 74 6.21 0.96 0.77
CA GLY A 74 7.29 0.72 1.73
C GLY A 74 6.85 0.16 3.08
N TYR A 75 5.54 -0.02 3.33
CA TYR A 75 5.08 -0.77 4.49
C TYR A 75 5.53 -2.23 4.39
N VAL A 76 6.18 -2.74 5.44
CA VAL A 76 6.74 -4.09 5.48
C VAL A 76 6.57 -4.72 6.87
N PRO A 77 6.68 -6.06 7.00
CA PRO A 77 6.75 -6.69 8.32
C PRO A 77 7.94 -6.18 9.13
N ARG A 78 7.75 -5.99 10.44
CA ARG A 78 8.86 -5.66 11.36
C ARG A 78 9.95 -6.73 11.34
N GLU A 79 9.55 -7.97 11.15
CA GLU A 79 10.39 -9.16 11.12
C GLU A 79 11.32 -9.19 9.89
N LEU A 80 11.07 -8.35 8.89
CA LEU A 80 11.92 -8.21 7.71
C LEU A 80 13.35 -7.80 8.07
N GLN A 81 13.53 -6.95 9.11
CA GLN A 81 14.85 -6.53 9.57
C GLN A 81 15.74 -7.71 9.99
N ALA A 82 15.16 -8.74 10.60
CA ALA A 82 15.92 -9.94 11.00
C ALA A 82 16.36 -10.79 9.80
N LYS A 83 15.58 -10.79 8.72
CA LYS A 83 15.89 -11.53 7.49
C LYS A 83 16.83 -10.77 6.55
N TYR A 84 16.75 -9.44 6.59
CA TYR A 84 17.57 -8.51 5.80
C TYR A 84 18.23 -7.48 6.73
N PRO A 85 19.29 -7.88 7.47
CA PRO A 85 19.90 -7.01 8.48
C PRO A 85 20.47 -5.70 7.93
N GLN A 86 20.78 -5.65 6.63
CA GLN A 86 21.33 -4.47 5.96
C GLN A 86 20.25 -3.53 5.43
N ALA A 87 18.97 -3.96 5.43
CA ALA A 87 17.88 -3.14 4.95
C ALA A 87 17.66 -1.93 5.86
N LYS A 88 17.44 -0.78 5.24
CA LYS A 88 17.12 0.47 5.96
C LYS A 88 15.64 0.48 6.30
N ILE A 89 15.30 0.00 7.49
CA ILE A 89 13.92 -0.04 7.99
C ILE A 89 13.79 0.87 9.21
N SER A 90 12.77 1.72 9.18
CA SER A 90 12.43 2.62 10.28
C SER A 90 11.06 2.27 10.85
N MET A 91 10.89 2.46 12.17
CA MET A 91 9.61 2.22 12.82
C MET A 91 8.78 3.51 12.84
N LYS A 92 7.55 3.43 12.38
CA LYS A 92 6.57 4.52 12.54
C LYS A 92 6.14 4.62 14.02
N ARG A 93 5.60 5.77 14.41
CA ARG A 93 5.07 5.99 15.76
C ARG A 93 3.85 5.11 16.02
N LYS A 94 3.55 4.88 17.31
CA LYS A 94 2.30 4.20 17.73
C LYS A 94 1.08 4.91 17.15
N TRP A 95 0.10 4.12 16.73
CA TRP A 95 -1.17 4.59 16.23
C TRP A 95 -2.32 4.05 17.07
N CYS A 96 -3.16 4.92 17.65
CA CYS A 96 -4.34 4.56 18.45
C CYS A 96 -4.07 3.46 19.51
N GLY A 97 -2.89 3.47 20.14
CA GLY A 97 -2.48 2.47 21.14
C GLY A 97 -1.82 1.21 20.56
N PHE A 98 -1.86 1.02 19.23
CA PHE A 98 -1.12 -0.06 18.57
C PHE A 98 0.34 0.32 18.35
N ASP A 99 1.21 -0.68 18.36
CA ASP A 99 2.63 -0.47 18.04
C ASP A 99 2.80 0.00 16.60
N GLY A 100 3.75 0.91 16.40
CA GLY A 100 4.08 1.44 15.07
C GLY A 100 4.45 0.31 14.10
N THR A 101 4.19 0.50 12.82
CA THR A 101 4.55 -0.42 11.74
C THR A 101 5.90 -0.07 11.14
N ALA A 102 6.53 -1.03 10.45
CA ALA A 102 7.82 -0.83 9.82
C ALA A 102 7.67 -0.22 8.43
N GLN A 103 8.58 0.70 8.12
CA GLN A 103 8.67 1.40 6.85
C GLN A 103 10.06 1.17 6.25
N LEU A 104 10.11 0.60 5.07
CA LEU A 104 11.32 0.44 4.29
C LEU A 104 11.69 1.77 3.65
N ASP A 105 12.97 2.15 3.76
CA ASP A 105 13.47 3.42 3.24
C ASP A 105 13.38 3.46 1.70
N PRO A 106 12.90 4.56 1.10
CA PRO A 106 12.77 4.67 -0.35
C PRO A 106 14.11 4.59 -1.09
N THR A 107 15.24 4.83 -0.42
CA THR A 107 16.57 4.73 -1.01
C THR A 107 17.16 3.32 -0.93
N ASP A 108 16.50 2.40 -0.22
CA ASP A 108 16.95 1.02 -0.12
C ASP A 108 16.59 0.24 -1.40
N PRO A 109 17.53 -0.47 -2.03
CA PRO A 109 17.24 -1.29 -3.22
C PRO A 109 16.12 -2.32 -2.99
N LEU A 110 16.00 -2.83 -1.76
CA LEU A 110 14.95 -3.78 -1.37
C LEU A 110 13.53 -3.19 -1.52
N PHE A 111 13.37 -1.85 -1.43
CA PHE A 111 12.09 -1.19 -1.65
C PHE A 111 11.54 -1.51 -3.05
N HIS A 112 12.39 -1.35 -4.06
CA HIS A 112 11.98 -1.59 -5.44
C HIS A 112 11.77 -3.08 -5.72
N GLU A 113 12.67 -3.93 -5.21
CA GLU A 113 12.59 -5.38 -5.37
C GLU A 113 11.31 -5.96 -4.73
N MET A 114 11.03 -5.60 -3.48
CA MET A 114 9.83 -6.06 -2.77
C MET A 114 8.55 -5.47 -3.37
N GLY A 115 8.60 -4.20 -3.78
CA GLY A 115 7.47 -3.53 -4.43
C GLY A 115 7.09 -4.17 -5.76
N LEU A 116 8.06 -4.49 -6.62
CA LEU A 116 7.82 -5.23 -7.86
C LEU A 116 7.24 -6.61 -7.58
N ALA A 117 7.83 -7.34 -6.64
CA ALA A 117 7.32 -8.66 -6.24
C ALA A 117 5.87 -8.58 -5.74
N PHE A 118 5.51 -7.53 -4.99
CA PHE A 118 4.14 -7.31 -4.53
C PHE A 118 3.17 -7.10 -5.70
N LEU A 119 3.53 -6.24 -6.65
CA LEU A 119 2.71 -5.97 -7.84
C LEU A 119 2.59 -7.20 -8.75
N GLU A 120 3.68 -7.95 -8.95
CA GLU A 120 3.67 -9.21 -9.71
C GLU A 120 2.77 -10.28 -9.06
N GLU A 121 2.82 -10.45 -7.73
CA GLU A 121 1.94 -11.39 -7.05
C GLU A 121 0.48 -10.94 -7.08
N GLN A 122 0.22 -9.63 -7.11
CA GLN A 122 -1.10 -9.09 -7.32
C GLN A 122 -1.62 -9.39 -8.72
N ASP A 123 -0.79 -9.15 -9.74
CA ASP A 123 -1.13 -9.42 -11.14
C ASP A 123 -1.43 -10.91 -11.38
N LYS A 124 -0.60 -11.83 -10.87
CA LYS A 124 -0.84 -13.28 -10.94
C LYS A 124 -2.18 -13.69 -10.32
N LEU A 125 -2.60 -13.04 -9.23
CA LEU A 125 -3.84 -13.37 -8.53
C LEU A 125 -5.07 -12.74 -9.18
N PHE A 126 -4.97 -11.50 -9.64
CA PHE A 126 -6.12 -10.65 -9.95
C PHE A 126 -6.06 -9.97 -11.32
N GLY A 127 -4.95 -10.05 -12.04
CA GLY A 127 -4.68 -9.23 -13.21
C GLY A 127 -4.24 -7.81 -12.83
N SER A 128 -3.80 -7.05 -13.83
CA SER A 128 -3.38 -5.65 -13.70
C SER A 128 -4.36 -4.73 -14.42
N TYR A 129 -4.70 -3.60 -13.80
CA TYR A 129 -5.67 -2.63 -14.32
C TYR A 129 -5.08 -1.22 -14.46
N GLY A 130 -3.78 -1.06 -14.28
CA GLY A 130 -3.07 0.21 -14.50
C GLY A 130 -3.32 1.29 -13.44
N VAL A 131 -4.08 1.03 -12.38
CA VAL A 131 -4.42 2.03 -11.36
C VAL A 131 -4.14 1.47 -9.96
N TYR A 132 -3.24 2.12 -9.22
CA TYR A 132 -2.73 1.64 -7.94
C TYR A 132 -2.89 2.68 -6.83
N ALA A 133 -3.55 2.32 -5.74
CA ALA A 133 -3.70 3.16 -4.56
C ALA A 133 -2.53 2.97 -3.60
N ALA A 134 -1.88 4.05 -3.22
CA ALA A 134 -0.85 4.03 -2.18
C ALA A 134 -0.88 5.32 -1.37
N ASP A 135 -1.03 5.17 -0.05
CA ASP A 135 -1.01 6.26 0.92
C ASP A 135 0.09 5.97 1.94
N PRO A 136 1.34 6.42 1.72
CA PRO A 136 2.50 5.96 2.49
C PRO A 136 2.42 6.26 3.98
N PHE A 137 1.71 7.31 4.39
CA PHE A 137 1.62 7.76 5.79
C PHE A 137 0.19 8.09 6.21
N HIS A 138 -0.76 7.24 5.80
CA HIS A 138 -2.18 7.39 6.13
C HIS A 138 -2.39 7.36 7.66
N GLU A 139 -2.90 8.44 8.24
CA GLU A 139 -3.08 8.65 9.69
C GLU A 139 -1.82 8.44 10.55
N SER A 140 -0.65 8.39 9.95
CA SER A 140 0.61 8.22 10.66
C SER A 140 1.65 9.27 10.25
N ALA A 141 2.57 9.59 11.16
CA ALA A 141 3.70 10.43 10.81
C ALA A 141 4.75 9.61 10.04
N PRO A 142 5.42 10.19 9.04
CA PRO A 142 6.59 9.57 8.44
C PRO A 142 7.69 9.36 9.50
N PRO A 143 8.56 8.35 9.35
CA PRO A 143 9.67 8.15 10.26
C PRO A 143 10.69 9.30 10.19
N ILE A 144 10.83 9.92 9.03
CA ILE A 144 11.64 11.11 8.76
C ILE A 144 10.74 12.12 8.06
N ASP A 145 10.53 13.29 8.70
CA ASP A 145 9.63 14.33 8.18
C ASP A 145 10.46 15.52 7.65
N THR A 146 11.24 15.23 6.57
CA THR A 146 12.00 16.26 5.84
C THR A 146 11.57 16.29 4.38
N PRO A 147 11.66 17.47 3.71
CA PRO A 147 11.30 17.60 2.30
C PRO A 147 12.04 16.60 1.39
N GLU A 148 13.33 16.37 1.66
CA GLU A 148 14.18 15.48 0.87
C GLU A 148 13.71 14.02 0.98
N TYR A 149 13.38 13.56 2.20
CA TYR A 149 12.87 12.21 2.42
C TYR A 149 11.50 12.01 1.76
N LEU A 150 10.60 12.96 1.95
CA LEU A 150 9.24 12.90 1.40
C LEU A 150 9.24 12.95 -0.13
N THR A 151 10.09 13.82 -0.72
CA THR A 151 10.33 13.85 -2.17
C THR A 151 10.85 12.49 -2.68
N GLY A 152 11.82 11.90 -1.98
CA GLY A 152 12.36 10.57 -2.29
C GLY A 152 11.28 9.48 -2.23
N VAL A 153 10.39 9.51 -1.24
CA VAL A 153 9.25 8.60 -1.15
C VAL A 153 8.35 8.71 -2.39
N GLY A 154 7.96 9.94 -2.75
CA GLY A 154 7.11 10.20 -3.93
C GLY A 154 7.74 9.68 -5.23
N GLN A 155 9.01 10.03 -5.46
CA GLN A 155 9.75 9.62 -6.65
C GLN A 155 9.91 8.09 -6.73
N THR A 156 10.20 7.43 -5.61
CA THR A 156 10.43 5.98 -5.58
C THR A 156 9.15 5.20 -5.82
N ILE A 157 8.02 5.58 -5.21
CA ILE A 157 6.73 4.95 -5.45
C ILE A 157 6.30 5.15 -6.91
N HIS A 158 6.40 6.37 -7.42
CA HIS A 158 6.09 6.66 -8.83
C HIS A 158 6.95 5.81 -9.77
N LYS A 159 8.27 5.79 -9.56
CA LYS A 159 9.20 4.97 -10.36
C LYS A 159 8.86 3.48 -10.29
N LEU A 160 8.50 2.96 -9.12
CA LEU A 160 8.09 1.57 -8.95
C LEU A 160 6.89 1.25 -9.84
N PHE A 161 5.83 2.07 -9.80
CA PHE A 161 4.63 1.85 -10.60
C PHE A 161 4.94 1.93 -12.10
N GLN A 162 5.70 2.93 -12.53
CA GLN A 162 6.10 3.08 -13.94
C GLN A 162 7.01 1.94 -14.42
N THR A 163 7.81 1.33 -13.53
CA THR A 163 8.64 0.18 -13.88
C THR A 163 7.78 -1.07 -14.10
N PHE A 164 6.74 -1.23 -13.29
CA PHE A 164 5.81 -2.36 -13.41
C PHE A 164 4.84 -2.18 -14.60
N ASP A 165 4.30 -0.99 -14.75
CA ASP A 165 3.38 -0.61 -15.84
C ASP A 165 3.64 0.85 -16.25
N ALA A 166 4.16 1.05 -17.45
CA ALA A 166 4.57 2.37 -17.95
C ALA A 166 3.41 3.39 -18.03
N GLY A 167 2.17 2.93 -18.05
CA GLY A 167 0.95 3.76 -18.03
C GLY A 167 0.31 3.90 -16.65
N ALA A 168 0.94 3.38 -15.60
CA ALA A 168 0.35 3.32 -14.26
C ALA A 168 -0.07 4.69 -13.73
N LEU A 169 -1.30 4.75 -13.21
CA LEU A 169 -1.83 5.90 -12.48
C LEU A 169 -1.76 5.61 -10.98
N TRP A 170 -1.12 6.49 -10.24
CA TRP A 170 -1.11 6.45 -8.77
C TRP A 170 -2.34 7.18 -8.23
N VAL A 171 -3.12 6.51 -7.39
CA VAL A 171 -4.25 7.11 -6.67
C VAL A 171 -3.85 7.31 -5.22
N MET A 172 -4.01 8.53 -4.72
CA MET A 172 -3.76 8.92 -3.33
C MET A 172 -5.02 9.51 -2.72
N GLN A 173 -5.30 9.16 -1.47
CA GLN A 173 -6.35 9.83 -0.70
C GLN A 173 -5.83 11.16 -0.13
N ALA A 174 -6.66 12.20 -0.17
CA ALA A 174 -6.34 13.49 0.43
C ALA A 174 -6.50 13.46 1.97
N TRP A 175 -5.91 12.45 2.60
CA TRP A 175 -5.94 12.22 4.04
C TRP A 175 -4.51 12.15 4.58
N SER A 176 -4.13 13.10 5.44
CA SER A 176 -2.74 13.25 5.93
C SER A 176 -1.68 13.39 4.80
N MET A 177 -2.09 13.93 3.67
CA MET A 177 -1.26 14.09 2.48
C MET A 177 -0.06 15.03 2.75
N ARG A 178 1.09 14.67 2.21
CA ARG A 178 2.32 15.48 2.28
C ARG A 178 2.57 16.14 0.94
N GLU A 179 2.67 17.47 0.96
CA GLU A 179 2.83 18.28 -0.25
C GLU A 179 4.11 17.91 -1.03
N ASP A 180 5.21 17.60 -0.33
CA ASP A 180 6.48 17.22 -0.96
C ASP A 180 6.39 15.89 -1.72
N ILE A 181 5.58 14.94 -1.24
CA ILE A 181 5.29 13.69 -1.98
C ILE A 181 4.52 14.00 -3.26
N VAL A 182 3.48 14.83 -3.17
CA VAL A 182 2.64 15.20 -4.32
C VAL A 182 3.45 15.95 -5.38
N LYS A 183 4.26 16.92 -4.97
CA LYS A 183 5.12 17.70 -5.89
C LYS A 183 6.19 16.88 -6.59
N ALA A 184 6.56 15.73 -6.01
CA ALA A 184 7.58 14.83 -6.56
C ALA A 184 7.08 13.96 -7.71
N VAL A 185 5.75 13.94 -7.97
CA VAL A 185 5.10 13.06 -8.95
C VAL A 185 4.54 13.91 -10.11
N PRO A 186 4.73 13.51 -11.39
CA PRO A 186 4.11 14.16 -12.51
C PRO A 186 2.57 14.20 -12.38
N LYS A 187 1.95 15.33 -12.71
CA LYS A 187 0.50 15.54 -12.53
C LYS A 187 -0.35 14.50 -13.26
N GLU A 188 0.08 14.10 -14.46
CA GLU A 188 -0.56 13.11 -15.30
C GLU A 188 -0.50 11.68 -14.74
N SER A 189 0.39 11.43 -13.79
CA SER A 189 0.58 10.12 -13.16
C SER A 189 -0.05 10.02 -11.76
N LEU A 190 -0.71 11.08 -11.27
CA LEU A 190 -1.26 11.13 -9.92
C LEU A 190 -2.72 11.62 -9.93
N LEU A 191 -3.60 10.84 -9.30
CA LEU A 191 -4.98 11.21 -9.01
C LEU A 191 -5.16 11.33 -7.49
N ILE A 192 -5.60 12.48 -7.03
CA ILE A 192 -5.89 12.72 -5.61
C ILE A 192 -7.40 12.69 -5.40
N LEU A 193 -7.86 11.75 -4.55
CA LEU A 193 -9.26 11.63 -4.17
C LEU A 193 -9.50 12.31 -2.83
N SER A 194 -10.35 13.33 -2.83
CA SER A 194 -10.78 14.02 -1.61
C SER A 194 -12.22 13.69 -1.26
N LEU A 195 -12.45 13.22 -0.04
CA LEU A 195 -13.80 12.94 0.45
C LEU A 195 -14.65 14.21 0.56
N ILE A 196 -14.05 15.36 0.82
CA ILE A 196 -14.76 16.66 0.91
C ILE A 196 -15.36 17.02 -0.44
N HIS A 197 -14.64 16.81 -1.54
CA HIS A 197 -15.12 17.09 -2.89
C HIS A 197 -16.16 16.08 -3.38
N ILE A 198 -16.20 14.88 -2.79
CA ILE A 198 -17.19 13.84 -3.11
C ILE A 198 -18.48 14.07 -2.32
N SER A 199 -18.41 14.59 -1.08
CA SER A 199 -19.53 14.77 -0.19
C SER A 199 -20.29 16.10 -0.38
N GLU A 200 -19.75 17.05 -1.14
CA GLU A 200 -20.40 18.35 -1.42
C GLU A 200 -20.61 18.65 -2.92
N PRO A 201 -21.24 17.76 -3.71
CA PRO A 201 -21.46 18.04 -5.14
C PRO A 201 -22.52 19.11 -5.39
N THR A 202 -23.16 19.69 -4.38
CA THR A 202 -24.35 20.52 -4.51
C THR A 202 -24.33 21.85 -3.75
N ARG A 203 -23.20 22.30 -3.23
CA ARG A 203 -23.14 23.69 -2.77
C ARG A 203 -22.99 24.60 -3.98
N PRO A 204 -24.03 25.43 -4.30
CA PRO A 204 -23.85 26.52 -5.25
C PRO A 204 -22.74 27.43 -4.72
N GLU A 205 -21.75 27.74 -5.54
CA GLU A 205 -20.83 28.84 -5.26
C GLU A 205 -21.67 30.07 -4.90
N PRO A 206 -21.36 30.77 -3.80
CA PRO A 206 -22.05 32.05 -3.53
C PRO A 206 -21.69 33.02 -4.66
N ILE A 207 -22.71 33.50 -5.32
CA ILE A 207 -22.64 34.55 -6.35
C ILE A 207 -22.20 35.85 -5.67
#